data_4fde29770f92ff1ffe62582717ad97d9
#
_entry.id   4fde29770f92ff1ffe62582717ad97d9
#
_cell.length_a   1.000
_cell.length_b   1.000
_cell.length_c   1.000
_cell.angle_alpha   90.00
_cell.angle_beta   90.00
_cell.angle_gamma   90.00
#
_symmetry.space_group_name_H-M   'P 1'
#
loop_
_entity.id
_entity.type
_entity.pdbx_description
1 polymer ?
#
loop_
_entity_poly.entity_id
_entity_poly.type
_entity_poly.pdbx_seq_one_letter_code
_entity_poly.pdbx_strand_id
1 'polypeptide(L)'
;MGATKDWVMEVEDSRREQWIRERLSSPDLEEDSEEWQLLEQDYDDYQDFLSDMAREEYENEKWLKQHPHTAIYEIAINLLEQIKEEGQQTTSEVFIKMKTAYIVTIMENCLSEMIKSVVLSHNRYVENAIKNVKELKEKKVPLSELINKESTANKYVQEHLANILYHRIEQVLEVYKAILQPKQYQRFPLKDINNLMKLRHDIVHRDGKTKISDEEKHTFNTTTLNAAFKVVEEFFTQMRNLISDAVEHHEVEQIARDLDDNF
;
A
#
# COMPACT_ATOMS: atom_id res chain seq x y z
N MET A 1 -17.05 1.75 -41.23
CA MET A 1 -16.57 2.53 -40.07
C MET A 1 -17.37 3.82 -39.81
N GLY A 2 -18.25 4.29 -40.71
CA GLY A 2 -19.09 5.50 -40.52
C GLY A 2 -20.25 5.29 -39.51
N ALA A 3 -21.03 4.25 -39.67
CA ALA A 3 -22.28 4.04 -38.92
C ALA A 3 -22.13 3.97 -37.38
N THR A 4 -20.99 3.49 -36.87
CA THR A 4 -20.73 3.41 -35.42
C THR A 4 -20.41 4.79 -34.84
N LYS A 5 -19.72 5.63 -35.61
CA LYS A 5 -19.36 6.99 -35.18
C LYS A 5 -20.60 7.89 -35.15
N ASP A 6 -21.43 7.80 -36.18
CA ASP A 6 -22.67 8.59 -36.28
C ASP A 6 -23.63 8.22 -35.12
N TRP A 7 -23.76 6.94 -34.79
CA TRP A 7 -24.59 6.51 -33.68
C TRP A 7 -24.06 6.98 -32.30
N VAL A 8 -22.72 7.00 -32.08
CA VAL A 8 -22.15 7.53 -30.86
C VAL A 8 -22.42 9.00 -30.70
N MET A 9 -22.28 9.78 -31.77
CA MET A 9 -22.61 11.22 -31.77
C MET A 9 -24.09 11.49 -31.45
N GLU A 10 -25.01 10.75 -32.06
CA GLU A 10 -26.46 10.87 -31.76
C GLU A 10 -26.76 10.58 -30.27
N VAL A 11 -26.09 9.58 -29.65
CA VAL A 11 -26.29 9.26 -28.25
C VAL A 11 -25.71 10.35 -27.34
N GLU A 12 -24.57 10.92 -27.68
CA GLU A 12 -23.94 12.02 -26.92
C GLU A 12 -24.80 13.29 -27.02
N ASP A 13 -25.27 13.66 -28.22
CA ASP A 13 -26.16 14.81 -28.42
C ASP A 13 -27.48 14.65 -27.64
N SER A 14 -28.09 13.46 -27.68
CA SER A 14 -29.31 13.17 -26.91
C SER A 14 -29.09 13.27 -25.39
N ARG A 15 -27.92 12.84 -24.86
CA ARG A 15 -27.60 12.97 -23.46
C ARG A 15 -27.38 14.41 -23.03
N ARG A 16 -26.70 15.20 -23.87
CA ARG A 16 -26.51 16.64 -23.66
C ARG A 16 -27.82 17.37 -23.61
N GLU A 17 -28.67 17.17 -24.61
CA GLU A 17 -30.01 17.77 -24.68
C GLU A 17 -30.84 17.39 -23.44
N GLN A 18 -30.89 16.12 -23.06
CA GLN A 18 -31.61 15.68 -21.86
C GLN A 18 -31.09 16.36 -20.61
N TRP A 19 -29.77 16.42 -20.41
CA TRP A 19 -29.14 17.04 -19.25
C TRP A 19 -29.45 18.53 -19.13
N ILE A 20 -29.47 19.25 -20.26
CA ILE A 20 -29.83 20.67 -20.34
C ILE A 20 -31.33 20.85 -20.04
N ARG A 21 -32.23 20.09 -20.68
CA ARG A 21 -33.66 20.18 -20.47
C ARG A 21 -34.09 19.93 -19.01
N GLU A 22 -33.40 19.02 -18.31
CA GLU A 22 -33.68 18.76 -16.90
C GLU A 22 -33.33 19.95 -15.98
N ARG A 23 -32.53 20.90 -16.45
CA ARG A 23 -32.01 22.04 -15.66
C ARG A 23 -32.55 23.39 -16.07
N LEU A 24 -33.24 23.48 -17.21
CA LEU A 24 -33.87 24.70 -17.66
C LEU A 24 -34.95 25.19 -16.69
N SER A 25 -35.03 26.50 -16.50
CA SER A 25 -36.07 27.14 -15.68
C SER A 25 -37.46 26.98 -16.27
N SER A 26 -37.59 26.85 -17.58
CA SER A 26 -38.80 26.58 -18.29
C SER A 26 -38.61 25.60 -19.45
N PRO A 27 -39.50 24.59 -19.62
CA PRO A 27 -39.39 23.61 -20.70
C PRO A 27 -39.63 24.20 -22.11
N ASP A 28 -40.16 25.43 -22.19
CA ASP A 28 -40.46 26.11 -23.47
C ASP A 28 -39.25 26.89 -24.02
N LEU A 29 -38.14 26.93 -23.31
CA LEU A 29 -36.91 27.59 -23.78
C LEU A 29 -36.27 26.79 -24.90
N GLU A 30 -35.91 27.50 -25.98
CA GLU A 30 -35.29 26.95 -27.18
C GLU A 30 -33.74 27.05 -27.06
N GLU A 31 -33.05 26.37 -27.97
CA GLU A 31 -31.57 26.25 -27.98
C GLU A 31 -30.84 27.59 -28.17
N ASP A 32 -31.49 28.60 -28.70
CA ASP A 32 -30.96 29.94 -28.89
C ASP A 32 -31.06 30.84 -27.65
N SER A 33 -31.70 30.37 -26.58
CA SER A 33 -31.80 31.11 -25.32
C SER A 33 -30.46 31.23 -24.59
N GLU A 34 -30.24 32.34 -23.92
CA GLU A 34 -29.02 32.59 -23.12
C GLU A 34 -28.83 31.51 -22.02
N GLU A 35 -29.97 31.08 -21.41
CA GLU A 35 -29.93 30.01 -20.39
C GLU A 35 -29.51 28.66 -20.98
N TRP A 36 -29.96 28.31 -22.19
CA TRP A 36 -29.53 27.10 -22.87
C TRP A 36 -28.04 27.12 -23.15
N GLN A 37 -27.51 28.23 -23.68
CA GLN A 37 -26.08 28.36 -23.98
C GLN A 37 -25.20 28.28 -22.74
N LEU A 38 -25.64 28.83 -21.59
CA LEU A 38 -24.94 28.70 -20.33
C LEU A 38 -24.92 27.24 -19.82
N LEU A 39 -26.04 26.54 -19.89
CA LEU A 39 -26.15 25.15 -19.52
C LEU A 39 -25.35 24.22 -20.46
N GLU A 40 -25.26 24.56 -21.74
CA GLU A 40 -24.43 23.86 -22.71
C GLU A 40 -22.92 23.97 -22.32
N GLN A 41 -22.47 25.17 -21.94
CA GLN A 41 -21.13 25.39 -21.45
C GLN A 41 -20.88 24.64 -20.15
N ASP A 42 -21.83 24.68 -19.20
CA ASP A 42 -21.75 23.93 -17.95
C ASP A 42 -21.67 22.40 -18.18
N TYR A 43 -22.39 21.90 -19.21
CA TYR A 43 -22.32 20.49 -19.61
C TYR A 43 -20.93 20.10 -20.13
N ASP A 44 -20.37 20.94 -21.01
CA ASP A 44 -19.04 20.70 -21.60
C ASP A 44 -17.97 20.74 -20.51
N ASP A 45 -18.00 21.74 -19.63
CA ASP A 45 -17.10 21.83 -18.46
C ASP A 45 -17.22 20.60 -17.54
N TYR A 46 -18.45 20.09 -17.36
CA TYR A 46 -18.70 18.86 -16.58
C TYR A 46 -18.16 17.61 -17.28
N GLN A 47 -18.28 17.49 -18.61
CA GLN A 47 -17.71 16.37 -19.37
C GLN A 47 -16.18 16.41 -19.36
N ASP A 48 -15.58 17.58 -19.47
CA ASP A 48 -14.13 17.75 -19.37
C ASP A 48 -13.64 17.34 -17.98
N PHE A 49 -14.33 17.76 -16.92
CA PHE A 49 -14.03 17.33 -15.55
C PHE A 49 -14.10 15.80 -15.38
N LEU A 50 -15.15 15.15 -15.92
CA LEU A 50 -15.29 13.69 -15.86
C LEU A 50 -14.17 12.97 -16.64
N SER A 51 -13.81 13.53 -17.81
CA SER A 51 -12.71 13.01 -18.63
C SER A 51 -11.36 13.10 -17.92
N ASP A 52 -11.09 14.25 -17.30
CA ASP A 52 -9.87 14.46 -16.51
C ASP A 52 -9.80 13.52 -15.31
N MET A 53 -10.91 13.37 -14.57
CA MET A 53 -11.00 12.40 -13.47
C MET A 53 -10.72 10.95 -13.93
N ALA A 54 -11.35 10.54 -15.03
CA ALA A 54 -11.15 9.20 -15.59
C ALA A 54 -9.70 8.97 -16.03
N ARG A 55 -9.05 10.01 -16.59
CA ARG A 55 -7.63 9.97 -16.94
C ARG A 55 -6.74 9.85 -15.72
N GLU A 56 -6.98 10.67 -14.69
CA GLU A 56 -6.23 10.62 -13.43
C GLU A 56 -6.39 9.25 -12.75
N GLU A 57 -7.60 8.71 -12.72
CA GLU A 57 -7.86 7.38 -12.15
C GLU A 57 -7.11 6.29 -12.92
N TYR A 58 -7.12 6.33 -14.25
CA TYR A 58 -6.37 5.39 -15.10
C TYR A 58 -4.86 5.49 -14.89
N GLU A 59 -4.31 6.71 -14.83
CA GLU A 59 -2.89 6.94 -14.58
C GLU A 59 -2.49 6.48 -13.18
N ASN A 60 -3.32 6.74 -12.17
CA ASN A 60 -3.11 6.28 -10.80
C ASN A 60 -3.17 4.74 -10.71
N GLU A 61 -4.16 4.10 -11.35
CA GLU A 61 -4.24 2.63 -11.39
C GLU A 61 -3.00 2.00 -12.06
N LYS A 62 -2.53 2.61 -13.15
CA LYS A 62 -1.31 2.18 -13.83
C LYS A 62 -0.08 2.35 -12.95
N TRP A 63 0.01 3.48 -12.25
CA TRP A 63 1.11 3.75 -11.32
C TRP A 63 1.11 2.78 -10.14
N LEU A 64 -0.05 2.49 -9.54
CA LEU A 64 -0.19 1.52 -8.46
C LEU A 64 0.20 0.10 -8.88
N LYS A 65 -0.06 -0.28 -10.14
CA LYS A 65 0.40 -1.58 -10.69
C LYS A 65 1.93 -1.65 -10.80
N GLN A 66 2.59 -0.52 -11.05
CA GLN A 66 4.06 -0.43 -11.07
C GLN A 66 4.64 -0.32 -9.66
N HIS A 67 3.88 0.23 -8.70
CA HIS A 67 4.27 0.45 -7.31
C HIS A 67 3.34 -0.32 -6.34
N PRO A 68 3.27 -1.65 -6.43
CA PRO A 68 2.29 -2.44 -5.68
C PRO A 68 2.45 -2.32 -4.16
N HIS A 69 3.65 -1.99 -3.66
CA HIS A 69 3.90 -1.74 -2.24
C HIS A 69 3.12 -0.52 -1.70
N THR A 70 2.87 0.49 -2.53
CA THR A 70 2.05 1.65 -2.15
C THR A 70 0.58 1.27 -2.03
N ALA A 71 0.04 0.50 -2.96
CA ALA A 71 -1.34 0.00 -2.85
C ALA A 71 -1.54 -0.85 -1.57
N ILE A 72 -0.57 -1.71 -1.25
CA ILE A 72 -0.59 -2.51 -0.01
C ILE A 72 -0.58 -1.62 1.23
N TYR A 73 0.25 -0.58 1.23
CA TYR A 73 0.30 0.41 2.31
C TYR A 73 -1.05 1.12 2.48
N GLU A 74 -1.67 1.60 1.40
CA GLU A 74 -2.95 2.30 1.44
C GLU A 74 -4.07 1.40 1.97
N ILE A 75 -4.13 0.15 1.54
CA ILE A 75 -5.09 -0.84 2.08
C ILE A 75 -4.90 -1.02 3.59
N ALA A 76 -3.66 -1.10 4.06
CA ALA A 76 -3.37 -1.27 5.48
C ALA A 76 -3.74 -0.02 6.30
N ILE A 77 -3.48 1.19 5.80
CA ILE A 77 -3.88 2.45 6.44
C ILE A 77 -5.41 2.56 6.51
N ASN A 78 -6.11 2.31 5.40
CA ASN A 78 -7.58 2.35 5.37
C ASN A 78 -8.19 1.36 6.37
N LEU A 79 -7.60 0.17 6.53
CA LEU A 79 -8.05 -0.80 7.52
C LEU A 79 -7.82 -0.32 8.96
N LEU A 80 -6.68 0.35 9.24
CA LEU A 80 -6.44 0.96 10.55
C LEU A 80 -7.44 2.06 10.86
N GLU A 81 -7.79 2.90 9.89
CA GLU A 81 -8.80 3.96 10.03
C GLU A 81 -10.19 3.39 10.33
N GLN A 82 -10.63 2.35 9.61
CA GLN A 82 -11.90 1.66 9.89
C GLN A 82 -11.95 1.13 11.33
N ILE A 83 -10.88 0.48 11.81
CA ILE A 83 -10.82 -0.02 13.18
C ILE A 83 -10.87 1.13 14.20
N LYS A 84 -10.27 2.27 13.88
CA LYS A 84 -10.26 3.47 14.73
C LYS A 84 -11.64 4.09 14.85
N GLU A 85 -12.37 4.18 13.72
CA GLU A 85 -13.73 4.72 13.68
C GLU A 85 -14.75 3.84 14.41
N GLU A 86 -14.76 2.53 14.14
CA GLU A 86 -15.68 1.59 14.78
C GLU A 86 -15.51 1.50 16.30
N GLY A 87 -14.40 2.00 16.83
CA GLY A 87 -14.04 1.86 18.24
C GLY A 87 -14.28 3.06 19.13
N GLN A 88 -14.75 4.17 18.61
CA GLN A 88 -14.88 5.42 19.39
C GLN A 88 -15.86 5.30 20.57
N GLN A 89 -16.81 4.37 20.54
CA GLN A 89 -17.79 4.18 21.61
C GLN A 89 -17.45 3.07 22.60
N THR A 90 -16.41 2.25 22.36
CA THR A 90 -16.12 1.08 23.17
C THR A 90 -14.94 1.31 24.11
N THR A 91 -15.22 1.43 25.39
CA THR A 91 -14.22 1.59 26.46
C THR A 91 -13.85 0.26 27.15
N SER A 92 -14.37 -0.86 26.67
CA SER A 92 -14.10 -2.18 27.25
C SER A 92 -12.63 -2.58 27.09
N GLU A 93 -11.98 -2.94 28.18
CA GLU A 93 -10.60 -3.41 28.22
C GLU A 93 -10.34 -4.57 27.23
N VAL A 94 -11.30 -5.50 27.13
CA VAL A 94 -11.22 -6.66 26.23
C VAL A 94 -11.13 -6.20 24.77
N PHE A 95 -11.99 -5.25 24.37
CA PHE A 95 -11.96 -4.71 22.99
C PHE A 95 -10.68 -3.96 22.70
N ILE A 96 -10.14 -3.19 23.65
CA ILE A 96 -8.87 -2.48 23.49
C ILE A 96 -7.73 -3.47 23.31
N LYS A 97 -7.67 -4.55 24.08
CA LYS A 97 -6.70 -5.64 23.88
C LYS A 97 -6.82 -6.27 22.49
N MET A 98 -8.04 -6.61 22.07
CA MET A 98 -8.30 -7.21 20.75
C MET A 98 -7.83 -6.29 19.63
N LYS A 99 -8.20 -5.00 19.67
CA LYS A 99 -7.79 -4.01 18.68
C LYS A 99 -6.28 -3.82 18.66
N THR A 100 -5.63 -3.70 19.81
CA THR A 100 -4.17 -3.57 19.91
C THR A 100 -3.46 -4.79 19.29
N ALA A 101 -3.92 -6.00 19.55
CA ALA A 101 -3.37 -7.20 18.94
C ALA A 101 -3.59 -7.24 17.43
N TYR A 102 -4.77 -6.81 16.96
CA TYR A 102 -5.11 -6.81 15.55
C TYR A 102 -4.35 -5.74 14.73
N ILE A 103 -4.13 -4.54 15.30
CA ILE A 103 -3.27 -3.49 14.71
C ILE A 103 -1.87 -4.04 14.41
N VAL A 104 -1.30 -4.82 15.34
CA VAL A 104 0.00 -5.46 15.12
C VAL A 104 -0.07 -6.51 14.01
N THR A 105 -1.15 -7.29 13.95
CA THR A 105 -1.33 -8.26 12.86
C THR A 105 -1.41 -7.59 11.49
N ILE A 106 -2.13 -6.47 11.39
CA ILE A 106 -2.18 -5.66 10.15
C ILE A 106 -0.77 -5.19 9.79
N MET A 107 0.01 -4.73 10.77
CA MET A 107 1.39 -4.30 10.54
C MET A 107 2.27 -5.44 10.02
N GLU A 108 2.25 -6.60 10.67
CA GLU A 108 3.01 -7.77 10.25
C GLU A 108 2.68 -8.17 8.81
N ASN A 109 1.39 -8.19 8.46
CA ASN A 109 0.91 -8.53 7.12
C ASN A 109 1.34 -7.48 6.08
N CYS A 110 1.15 -6.20 6.37
CA CYS A 110 1.55 -5.11 5.47
C CYS A 110 3.05 -5.18 5.14
N LEU A 111 3.91 -5.34 6.15
CA LEU A 111 5.35 -5.50 5.96
C LEU A 111 5.67 -6.72 5.09
N SER A 112 5.03 -7.84 5.35
CA SER A 112 5.22 -9.08 4.57
C SER A 112 4.87 -8.88 3.10
N GLU A 113 3.70 -8.31 2.84
CA GLU A 113 3.20 -8.15 1.47
C GLU A 113 3.95 -7.06 0.69
N MET A 114 4.33 -5.95 1.33
CA MET A 114 5.13 -4.91 0.68
C MET A 114 6.47 -5.44 0.17
N ILE A 115 7.25 -6.16 1.00
CA ILE A 115 8.56 -6.67 0.55
C ILE A 115 8.42 -7.75 -0.52
N LYS A 116 7.42 -8.65 -0.39
CA LYS A 116 7.16 -9.68 -1.40
C LYS A 116 6.80 -9.05 -2.74
N SER A 117 5.94 -8.05 -2.76
CA SER A 117 5.53 -7.38 -3.99
C SER A 117 6.70 -6.75 -4.73
N VAL A 118 7.61 -6.11 -4.01
CA VAL A 118 8.81 -5.49 -4.58
C VAL A 118 9.80 -6.53 -5.08
N VAL A 119 10.05 -7.58 -4.31
CA VAL A 119 10.97 -8.65 -4.71
C VAL A 119 10.51 -9.35 -5.97
N LEU A 120 9.19 -9.53 -6.13
CA LEU A 120 8.62 -10.19 -7.31
C LEU A 120 8.55 -9.29 -8.55
N SER A 121 8.67 -7.97 -8.39
CA SER A 121 8.59 -7.04 -9.52
C SER A 121 9.88 -6.98 -10.35
N HIS A 122 11.06 -7.26 -9.75
CA HIS A 122 12.34 -7.11 -10.44
C HIS A 122 13.37 -8.15 -9.98
N ASN A 123 14.01 -8.84 -10.94
CA ASN A 123 15.03 -9.86 -10.69
C ASN A 123 16.20 -9.35 -9.83
N ARG A 124 16.54 -8.08 -9.89
CA ARG A 124 17.58 -7.46 -9.06
C ARG A 124 17.36 -7.70 -7.56
N TYR A 125 16.12 -7.58 -7.09
CA TYR A 125 15.81 -7.78 -5.66
C TYR A 125 15.93 -9.25 -5.25
N VAL A 126 15.58 -10.17 -6.16
CA VAL A 126 15.81 -11.61 -5.96
C VAL A 126 17.31 -11.90 -5.85
N GLU A 127 18.12 -11.33 -6.73
CA GLU A 127 19.58 -11.46 -6.66
C GLU A 127 20.15 -10.88 -5.38
N ASN A 128 19.70 -9.68 -4.98
CA ASN A 128 20.11 -9.06 -3.72
C ASN A 128 19.75 -9.93 -2.51
N ALA A 129 18.55 -10.52 -2.50
CA ALA A 129 18.13 -11.43 -1.45
C ALA A 129 19.08 -12.63 -1.33
N ILE A 130 19.38 -13.29 -2.46
CA ILE A 130 20.30 -14.46 -2.48
C ILE A 130 21.72 -14.08 -2.07
N LYS A 131 22.21 -12.91 -2.48
CA LYS A 131 23.59 -12.47 -2.19
C LYS A 131 23.79 -12.00 -0.75
N ASN A 132 22.77 -11.36 -0.16
CA ASN A 132 22.93 -10.59 1.07
C ASN A 132 22.13 -11.11 2.27
N VAL A 133 21.06 -11.90 2.06
CA VAL A 133 20.34 -12.55 3.15
C VAL A 133 21.09 -13.83 3.51
N LYS A 134 21.56 -13.93 4.75
CA LYS A 134 22.45 -15.00 5.19
C LYS A 134 21.88 -16.40 4.97
N GLU A 135 20.63 -16.61 5.32
CA GLU A 135 19.92 -17.88 5.20
C GLU A 135 19.77 -18.34 3.73
N LEU A 136 19.60 -17.40 2.81
CA LEU A 136 19.53 -17.68 1.39
C LEU A 136 20.91 -17.92 0.77
N LYS A 137 21.89 -17.12 1.17
CA LYS A 137 23.28 -17.25 0.69
C LYS A 137 23.89 -18.61 1.04
N GLU A 138 23.58 -19.16 2.21
CA GLU A 138 24.10 -20.43 2.71
C GLU A 138 23.24 -21.62 2.29
N LYS A 139 22.10 -21.41 1.59
CA LYS A 139 21.15 -22.46 1.22
C LYS A 139 21.75 -23.38 0.16
N LYS A 140 21.74 -24.70 0.44
CA LYS A 140 22.15 -25.74 -0.52
C LYS A 140 20.93 -26.19 -1.32
N VAL A 141 21.08 -26.19 -2.63
CA VAL A 141 20.01 -26.55 -3.58
C VAL A 141 20.42 -27.81 -4.34
N PRO A 142 19.55 -28.83 -4.46
CA PRO A 142 19.82 -30.01 -5.27
C PRO A 142 20.03 -29.63 -6.74
N LEU A 143 20.98 -30.30 -7.42
CA LEU A 143 21.26 -30.03 -8.84
C LEU A 143 20.05 -30.24 -9.74
N SER A 144 19.13 -31.13 -9.38
CA SER A 144 17.87 -31.37 -10.13
C SER A 144 16.95 -30.14 -10.14
N GLU A 145 17.03 -29.28 -9.16
CA GLU A 145 16.23 -28.05 -9.09
C GLU A 145 16.85 -26.89 -9.90
N LEU A 146 18.12 -27.01 -10.30
CA LEU A 146 18.82 -25.98 -11.08
C LEU A 146 18.46 -25.97 -12.57
N ILE A 147 17.66 -26.92 -13.04
CA ILE A 147 17.20 -26.98 -14.45
C ILE A 147 16.47 -25.69 -14.82
N ASN A 148 15.73 -25.09 -13.89
CA ASN A 148 15.00 -23.84 -14.07
C ASN A 148 15.45 -22.79 -13.03
N LYS A 149 16.65 -22.25 -13.21
CA LYS A 149 17.36 -21.41 -12.22
C LYS A 149 16.54 -20.24 -11.70
N GLU A 150 15.88 -19.50 -12.58
CA GLU A 150 15.10 -18.31 -12.23
C GLU A 150 13.87 -18.67 -11.38
N SER A 151 13.11 -19.67 -11.79
CA SER A 151 11.95 -20.16 -11.03
C SER A 151 12.37 -20.70 -9.67
N THR A 152 13.52 -21.40 -9.60
CA THR A 152 14.06 -21.92 -8.35
C THR A 152 14.50 -20.82 -7.40
N ALA A 153 15.17 -19.79 -7.90
CA ALA A 153 15.59 -18.64 -7.11
C ALA A 153 14.39 -17.90 -6.51
N ASN A 154 13.40 -17.58 -7.33
CA ASN A 154 12.16 -16.93 -6.92
C ASN A 154 11.42 -17.74 -5.84
N LYS A 155 11.28 -19.06 -6.04
CA LYS A 155 10.65 -19.97 -5.07
C LYS A 155 11.31 -19.88 -3.70
N TYR A 156 12.64 -20.00 -3.63
CA TYR A 156 13.34 -19.98 -2.37
C TYR A 156 13.32 -18.65 -1.66
N VAL A 157 13.36 -17.55 -2.42
CA VAL A 157 13.21 -16.21 -1.85
C VAL A 157 11.81 -16.00 -1.30
N GLN A 158 10.76 -16.40 -2.03
CA GLN A 158 9.37 -16.34 -1.57
C GLN A 158 9.15 -17.18 -0.30
N GLU A 159 9.64 -18.42 -0.27
CA GLU A 159 9.56 -19.29 0.90
C GLU A 159 10.25 -18.66 2.11
N HIS A 160 11.43 -18.05 1.92
CA HIS A 160 12.13 -17.36 2.98
C HIS A 160 11.33 -16.19 3.51
N LEU A 161 10.85 -15.31 2.64
CA LEU A 161 10.03 -14.15 3.01
C LEU A 161 8.71 -14.57 3.70
N ALA A 162 8.11 -15.68 3.30
CA ALA A 162 6.89 -16.20 3.93
C ALA A 162 7.14 -16.73 5.36
N ASN A 163 8.36 -17.16 5.68
CA ASN A 163 8.73 -17.72 6.97
C ASN A 163 9.35 -16.70 7.94
N ILE A 164 9.51 -15.44 7.54
CA ILE A 164 10.00 -14.39 8.41
C ILE A 164 8.97 -14.11 9.52
N LEU A 165 9.46 -13.93 10.74
CA LEU A 165 8.65 -13.49 11.86
C LEU A 165 8.59 -11.97 11.88
N TYR A 166 7.57 -11.37 11.23
CA TYR A 166 7.44 -9.93 11.01
C TYR A 166 7.26 -9.10 12.29
N HIS A 167 6.99 -9.73 13.43
CA HIS A 167 7.04 -9.08 14.75
C HIS A 167 8.46 -8.89 15.29
N ARG A 168 9.48 -9.49 14.68
CA ARG A 168 10.90 -9.25 15.00
C ARG A 168 11.45 -8.12 14.16
N ILE A 169 11.07 -6.90 14.50
CA ILE A 169 11.27 -5.70 13.68
C ILE A 169 12.73 -5.50 13.26
N GLU A 170 13.68 -5.77 14.14
CA GLU A 170 15.12 -5.63 13.84
C GLU A 170 15.53 -6.58 12.71
N GLN A 171 15.10 -7.84 12.76
CA GLN A 171 15.37 -8.82 11.70
C GLN A 171 14.68 -8.45 10.39
N VAL A 172 13.45 -7.95 10.47
CA VAL A 172 12.71 -7.46 9.29
C VAL A 172 13.48 -6.33 8.61
N LEU A 173 13.95 -5.34 9.37
CA LEU A 173 14.74 -4.22 8.84
C LEU A 173 16.07 -4.68 8.23
N GLU A 174 16.74 -5.67 8.82
CA GLU A 174 17.96 -6.26 8.22
C GLU A 174 17.66 -6.93 6.86
N VAL A 175 16.56 -7.68 6.76
CA VAL A 175 16.15 -8.30 5.50
C VAL A 175 15.78 -7.25 4.46
N TYR A 176 14.99 -6.24 4.82
CA TYR A 176 14.65 -5.13 3.92
C TYR A 176 15.90 -4.43 3.41
N LYS A 177 16.85 -4.12 4.30
CA LYS A 177 18.11 -3.49 3.93
C LYS A 177 18.96 -4.36 3.02
N ALA A 178 19.02 -5.67 3.28
CA ALA A 178 19.76 -6.63 2.45
C ALA A 178 19.22 -6.74 1.04
N ILE A 179 17.90 -6.65 0.88
CA ILE A 179 17.19 -6.79 -0.40
C ILE A 179 17.18 -5.46 -1.17
N LEU A 180 16.76 -4.37 -0.54
CA LEU A 180 16.58 -3.08 -1.18
C LEU A 180 17.89 -2.33 -1.43
N GLN A 181 18.89 -2.55 -0.59
CA GLN A 181 20.18 -1.84 -0.64
C GLN A 181 20.04 -0.31 -0.76
N PRO A 182 19.31 0.34 0.13
CA PRO A 182 19.05 1.77 0.05
C PRO A 182 20.36 2.57 0.13
N LYS A 183 20.53 3.62 -0.69
CA LYS A 183 21.72 4.50 -0.66
C LYS A 183 21.89 5.22 0.67
N GLN A 184 20.77 5.68 1.23
CA GLN A 184 20.73 6.32 2.53
C GLN A 184 19.89 5.47 3.47
N TYR A 185 20.51 5.02 4.57
CA TYR A 185 19.78 4.27 5.58
C TYR A 185 19.26 5.22 6.65
N GLN A 186 17.96 5.42 6.70
CA GLN A 186 17.31 6.13 7.79
C GLN A 186 17.33 5.26 9.04
N ARG A 187 17.70 5.88 10.17
CA ARG A 187 17.67 5.21 11.46
C ARG A 187 16.25 5.23 12.02
N PHE A 188 15.64 4.08 12.10
CA PHE A 188 14.29 3.93 12.65
C PHE A 188 14.30 4.09 14.18
N PRO A 189 13.35 4.85 14.76
CA PRO A 189 13.15 4.92 16.21
C PRO A 189 12.43 3.67 16.70
N LEU A 190 13.18 2.59 16.97
CA LEU A 190 12.61 1.26 17.26
C LEU A 190 12.02 1.10 18.67
N LYS A 191 12.21 2.08 19.56
CA LYS A 191 11.78 1.95 20.95
C LYS A 191 10.28 1.71 21.09
N ASP A 192 9.47 2.53 20.43
CA ASP A 192 8.02 2.51 20.60
C ASP A 192 7.39 1.31 19.89
N ILE A 193 7.88 0.97 18.69
CA ILE A 193 7.43 -0.22 17.99
C ILE A 193 7.80 -1.51 18.75
N ASN A 194 8.99 -1.60 19.31
CA ASN A 194 9.40 -2.74 20.13
C ASN A 194 8.57 -2.84 21.43
N ASN A 195 8.20 -1.71 22.03
CA ASN A 195 7.29 -1.70 23.17
C ASN A 195 5.89 -2.21 22.78
N LEU A 196 5.39 -1.82 21.63
CA LEU A 196 4.11 -2.31 21.09
C LEU A 196 4.16 -3.83 20.83
N MET A 197 5.29 -4.35 20.31
CA MET A 197 5.47 -5.80 20.12
C MET A 197 5.43 -6.56 21.45
N LYS A 198 6.06 -6.02 22.49
CA LYS A 198 6.00 -6.60 23.84
C LYS A 198 4.58 -6.57 24.40
N LEU A 199 3.89 -5.44 24.26
CA LEU A 199 2.49 -5.29 24.68
C LEU A 199 1.58 -6.33 24.01
N ARG A 200 1.69 -6.48 22.67
CA ARG A 200 0.95 -7.52 21.91
C ARG A 200 1.28 -8.92 22.41
N HIS A 201 2.55 -9.21 22.66
CA HIS A 201 2.97 -10.51 23.21
C HIS A 201 2.31 -10.78 24.57
N ASP A 202 2.31 -9.81 25.48
CA ASP A 202 1.69 -9.93 26.79
C ASP A 202 0.17 -10.05 26.71
N ILE A 203 -0.49 -9.36 25.77
CA ILE A 203 -1.93 -9.53 25.50
C ILE A 203 -2.23 -10.97 25.10
N VAL A 204 -1.53 -11.49 24.10
CA VAL A 204 -1.87 -12.78 23.47
C VAL A 204 -1.52 -13.97 24.39
N HIS A 205 -0.41 -13.89 25.12
CA HIS A 205 0.11 -15.01 25.86
C HIS A 205 -0.12 -14.92 27.37
N ARG A 206 -0.48 -13.74 27.91
CA ARG A 206 -0.58 -13.49 29.36
C ARG A 206 -1.82 -12.68 29.76
N ASP A 207 -2.77 -12.50 28.85
CA ASP A 207 -3.94 -11.65 29.08
C ASP A 207 -3.58 -10.21 29.55
N GLY A 208 -2.47 -9.68 29.07
CA GLY A 208 -2.00 -8.33 29.39
C GLY A 208 -1.20 -8.21 30.71
N LYS A 209 -0.81 -9.31 31.33
CA LYS A 209 0.10 -9.30 32.48
C LYS A 209 1.55 -9.14 32.01
N THR A 210 2.36 -8.44 32.81
CA THR A 210 3.79 -8.28 32.50
C THR A 210 4.57 -9.56 32.78
N LYS A 211 5.76 -9.69 32.16
CA LYS A 211 6.65 -10.83 32.40
C LYS A 211 7.27 -10.81 33.79
N ILE A 212 7.37 -9.64 34.41
CA ILE A 212 8.13 -9.42 35.65
C ILE A 212 7.30 -9.84 36.87
N SER A 213 6.00 -9.64 36.84
CA SER A 213 5.10 -9.99 37.95
C SER A 213 3.71 -10.33 37.39
N ASP A 214 3.11 -11.43 37.89
CA ASP A 214 1.71 -11.78 37.58
C ASP A 214 0.71 -10.78 38.17
N GLU A 215 1.13 -9.93 39.10
CA GLU A 215 0.33 -8.88 39.72
C GLU A 215 0.35 -7.57 38.92
N GLU A 216 1.39 -7.36 38.10
CA GLU A 216 1.56 -6.14 37.30
C GLU A 216 0.93 -6.30 35.93
N LYS A 217 -0.14 -5.53 35.67
CA LYS A 217 -0.87 -5.54 34.39
C LYS A 217 -0.64 -4.23 33.65
N HIS A 218 -0.59 -4.34 32.32
CA HIS A 218 -0.67 -3.15 31.46
C HIS A 218 -2.03 -2.47 31.61
N THR A 219 -2.04 -1.15 31.50
CA THR A 219 -3.29 -0.38 31.46
C THR A 219 -3.81 -0.33 30.03
N PHE A 220 -5.03 -0.81 29.84
CA PHE A 220 -5.71 -0.81 28.55
C PHE A 220 -6.86 0.20 28.56
N ASN A 221 -6.61 1.34 27.91
CA ASN A 221 -7.60 2.41 27.74
C ASN A 221 -7.47 3.03 26.35
N THR A 222 -8.32 3.97 26.03
CA THR A 222 -8.32 4.67 24.74
C THR A 222 -6.97 5.34 24.42
N THR A 223 -6.27 5.87 25.44
CA THR A 223 -4.96 6.49 25.27
C THR A 223 -3.92 5.46 24.80
N THR A 224 -3.89 4.28 25.41
CA THR A 224 -3.00 3.18 25.02
C THR A 224 -3.29 2.72 23.58
N LEU A 225 -4.56 2.61 23.21
CA LEU A 225 -4.98 2.24 21.86
C LEU A 225 -4.56 3.29 20.82
N ASN A 226 -4.81 4.58 21.10
CA ASN A 226 -4.43 5.67 20.20
C ASN A 226 -2.90 5.76 20.02
N ALA A 227 -2.14 5.49 21.08
CA ALA A 227 -0.68 5.39 20.98
C ALA A 227 -0.24 4.24 20.07
N ALA A 228 -0.91 3.08 20.13
CA ALA A 228 -0.63 1.95 19.25
C ALA A 228 -0.90 2.28 17.77
N PHE A 229 -2.03 2.94 17.45
CA PHE A 229 -2.31 3.41 16.10
C PHE A 229 -1.20 4.34 15.58
N LYS A 230 -0.88 5.38 16.35
CA LYS A 230 0.14 6.35 15.97
C LYS A 230 1.49 5.70 15.67
N VAL A 231 1.94 4.80 16.54
CA VAL A 231 3.22 4.09 16.37
C VAL A 231 3.23 3.26 15.08
N VAL A 232 2.13 2.57 14.76
CA VAL A 232 2.05 1.74 13.55
C VAL A 232 1.95 2.60 12.29
N GLU A 233 1.13 3.66 12.29
CA GLU A 233 1.00 4.60 11.17
C GLU A 233 2.34 5.27 10.82
N GLU A 234 3.08 5.75 11.83
CA GLU A 234 4.42 6.32 11.66
C GLU A 234 5.41 5.30 11.11
N PHE A 235 5.38 4.07 11.63
CA PHE A 235 6.26 3.00 11.16
C PHE A 235 5.93 2.57 9.72
N PHE A 236 4.66 2.46 9.38
CA PHE A 236 4.23 2.19 8.01
C PHE A 236 4.74 3.22 7.02
N THR A 237 4.58 4.50 7.35
CA THR A 237 5.05 5.61 6.52
C THR A 237 6.56 5.52 6.29
N GLN A 238 7.32 5.24 7.34
CA GLN A 238 8.78 5.07 7.22
C GLN A 238 9.15 3.88 6.34
N MET A 239 8.46 2.75 6.49
CA MET A 239 8.75 1.54 5.71
C MET A 239 8.36 1.72 4.23
N ARG A 240 7.21 2.35 3.95
CA ARG A 240 6.83 2.71 2.59
C ARG A 240 7.86 3.62 1.94
N ASN A 241 8.30 4.67 2.63
CA ASN A 241 9.29 5.60 2.11
C ASN A 241 10.63 4.88 1.81
N LEU A 242 11.09 4.00 2.71
CA LEU A 242 12.29 3.19 2.49
C LEU A 242 12.22 2.38 1.18
N ILE A 243 11.04 1.79 0.91
CA ILE A 243 10.84 1.02 -0.31
C ILE A 243 10.77 1.95 -1.52
N SER A 244 9.96 3.01 -1.46
CA SER A 244 9.79 3.95 -2.57
C SER A 244 11.12 4.58 -2.99
N ASP A 245 11.92 5.06 -2.03
CA ASP A 245 13.25 5.62 -2.29
C ASP A 245 14.18 4.61 -2.99
N ALA A 246 14.10 3.33 -2.62
CA ALA A 246 14.92 2.30 -3.23
C ALA A 246 14.43 1.94 -4.65
N VAL A 247 13.12 1.90 -4.87
CA VAL A 247 12.50 1.60 -6.18
C VAL A 247 12.76 2.74 -7.16
N GLU A 248 12.46 3.98 -6.80
CA GLU A 248 12.68 5.17 -7.63
C GLU A 248 14.15 5.31 -8.02
N HIS A 249 15.04 5.09 -7.06
CA HIS A 249 16.48 5.14 -7.36
C HIS A 249 16.89 4.08 -8.37
N HIS A 250 16.37 2.87 -8.25
CA HIS A 250 16.65 1.77 -9.17
C HIS A 250 16.12 2.08 -10.58
N GLU A 251 14.94 2.66 -10.72
CA GLU A 251 14.36 3.07 -12.00
C GLU A 251 15.24 4.13 -12.69
N VAL A 252 15.69 5.13 -11.93
CA VAL A 252 16.62 6.16 -12.47
C VAL A 252 17.94 5.55 -12.93
N GLU A 253 18.52 4.60 -12.16
CA GLU A 253 19.74 3.90 -12.59
C GLU A 253 19.53 3.06 -13.85
N GLN A 254 18.35 2.44 -14.00
CA GLN A 254 18.03 1.64 -15.17
C GLN A 254 17.91 2.53 -16.43
N ILE A 255 17.17 3.64 -16.32
CA ILE A 255 17.02 4.62 -17.40
C ILE A 255 18.40 5.15 -17.83
N ALA A 256 19.28 5.46 -16.89
CA ALA A 256 20.62 5.96 -17.19
C ALA A 256 21.44 4.93 -17.98
N ARG A 257 21.40 3.64 -17.62
CA ARG A 257 22.08 2.55 -18.34
C ARG A 257 21.53 2.37 -19.76
N ASP A 258 20.20 2.36 -19.89
CA ASP A 258 19.52 2.18 -21.19
C ASP A 258 19.85 3.34 -22.15
N LEU A 259 20.13 4.52 -21.62
CA LEU A 259 20.62 5.66 -22.40
C LEU A 259 22.09 5.47 -22.84
N ASP A 260 22.96 5.01 -21.94
CA ASP A 260 24.39 4.79 -22.25
C ASP A 260 24.60 3.64 -23.26
N ASP A 261 23.78 2.60 -23.23
CA ASP A 261 23.85 1.46 -24.16
C ASP A 261 23.31 1.78 -25.57
N ASN A 262 22.60 2.89 -25.76
CA ASN A 262 22.06 3.34 -27.04
C ASN A 262 22.93 4.42 -27.76
N PHE A 263 24.07 4.76 -27.19
CA PHE A 263 25.09 5.67 -27.80
C PHE A 263 26.40 4.93 -28.03
#